data_8cfbb43192a59da5cf274a9bbf3faa43
#
_entry.id   8cfbb43192a59da5cf274a9bbf3faa43
#
_cell.length_a   1.000
_cell.length_b   1.000
_cell.length_c   1.000
_cell.angle_alpha   90.00
_cell.angle_beta   90.00
_cell.angle_gamma   90.00
#
_symmetry.space_group_name_H-M   'P 1'
#
loop_
_entity.id
_entity.type
_entity.pdbx_description
1 polymer ?
#
loop_
_entity_poly.entity_id
_entity_poly.type
_entity_poly.pdbx_seq_one_letter_code
_entity_poly.pdbx_strand_id
1 'polypeptide(L)'
;NRKKIKGKSRGNSPYLHIPQDWINHPESYQGARIGDHLYAISESWSNIFDSASPNLKILHAGIEIGTIKASLIPAQSLALSIDLSRQTFPQVELNYTDALRYLRKEAVNLPEGTPRGYVLVTYRGIPLGWEKNIGNRANNLYPQEWKIKSSHVPETDKPVITW
;
A
#
# COMPACT_ATOMS: atom_id res chain seq x y z
N ASN A 1 0.71 -54.54 5.01
CA ASN A 1 1.45 -53.54 4.25
C ASN A 1 0.93 -52.15 4.59
N ARG A 2 1.51 -51.50 5.64
CA ARG A 2 1.26 -50.11 5.97
C ARG A 2 2.16 -49.25 5.07
N LYS A 3 1.59 -48.57 4.09
CA LYS A 3 2.29 -47.53 3.34
C LYS A 3 2.64 -46.35 4.30
N LYS A 4 3.94 -46.16 4.55
CA LYS A 4 4.48 -44.96 5.18
C LYS A 4 4.12 -43.75 4.31
N ILE A 5 3.24 -42.91 4.81
CA ILE A 5 3.03 -41.56 4.26
C ILE A 5 4.32 -40.80 4.54
N LYS A 6 5.11 -40.57 3.51
CA LYS A 6 6.27 -39.65 3.58
C LYS A 6 5.73 -38.26 3.92
N GLY A 7 6.11 -37.76 5.09
CA GLY A 7 5.84 -36.39 5.50
C GLY A 7 6.38 -35.45 4.43
N LYS A 8 5.48 -34.63 3.88
CA LYS A 8 5.86 -33.48 3.04
C LYS A 8 6.78 -32.59 3.85
N SER A 9 7.93 -32.31 3.26
CA SER A 9 8.92 -31.35 3.75
C SER A 9 8.24 -30.06 4.27
N ARG A 10 8.76 -29.56 5.38
CA ARG A 10 8.48 -28.22 5.92
C ARG A 10 8.65 -27.20 4.79
N GLY A 11 7.57 -26.94 4.06
CA GLY A 11 7.50 -25.86 3.10
C GLY A 11 7.58 -24.52 3.83
N ASN A 12 8.26 -23.57 3.21
CA ASN A 12 8.38 -22.19 3.66
C ASN A 12 7.09 -21.71 4.33
N SER A 13 7.20 -21.22 5.55
CA SER A 13 6.11 -20.53 6.22
C SER A 13 5.54 -19.49 5.23
N PRO A 14 4.23 -19.43 5.02
CA PRO A 14 3.63 -18.40 4.16
C PRO A 14 3.80 -17.00 4.78
N TYR A 15 4.25 -16.92 6.02
CA TYR A 15 4.44 -15.70 6.76
C TYR A 15 5.79 -15.08 6.44
N LEU A 16 5.74 -13.79 6.12
CA LEU A 16 6.89 -12.92 5.88
C LEU A 16 6.94 -11.82 6.93
N HIS A 17 8.13 -11.29 7.14
CA HIS A 17 8.30 -10.16 8.03
C HIS A 17 7.71 -8.89 7.41
N ILE A 18 6.83 -8.22 8.16
CA ILE A 18 6.32 -6.88 7.83
C ILE A 18 7.37 -5.87 8.27
N PRO A 19 7.71 -4.84 7.45
CA PRO A 19 8.53 -3.73 7.94
C PRO A 19 7.89 -3.09 9.16
N GLN A 20 8.60 -3.15 10.29
CA GLN A 20 8.07 -2.75 11.60
C GLN A 20 7.73 -1.26 11.69
N ASP A 21 8.40 -0.47 10.87
CA ASP A 21 8.25 0.98 10.80
C ASP A 21 7.17 1.45 9.81
N TRP A 22 6.60 0.53 9.00
CA TRP A 22 5.62 0.91 7.97
C TRP A 22 4.19 0.97 8.49
N ILE A 23 3.88 0.25 9.56
CA ILE A 23 2.55 0.22 10.16
C ILE A 23 2.61 0.50 11.66
N ASN A 24 1.55 1.06 12.17
CA ASN A 24 1.33 1.19 13.60
C ASN A 24 1.01 -0.19 14.20
N HIS A 25 1.48 -0.45 15.42
CA HIS A 25 1.22 -1.71 16.13
C HIS A 25 1.54 -2.97 15.32
N PRO A 26 2.77 -3.08 14.73
CA PRO A 26 3.12 -4.21 13.87
C PRO A 26 3.03 -5.56 14.59
N GLU A 27 3.10 -5.58 15.92
CA GLU A 27 2.92 -6.75 16.77
C GLU A 27 1.50 -7.35 16.70
N SER A 28 0.51 -6.57 16.27
CA SER A 28 -0.88 -7.00 16.12
C SER A 28 -1.15 -7.69 14.78
N TYR A 29 -0.13 -7.82 13.93
CA TYR A 29 -0.27 -8.32 12.57
C TYR A 29 0.73 -9.42 12.26
N GLN A 30 0.30 -10.37 11.45
CA GLN A 30 1.16 -11.37 10.81
C GLN A 30 1.28 -11.05 9.33
N GLY A 31 2.53 -11.12 8.82
CA GLY A 31 2.78 -10.92 7.40
C GLY A 31 2.48 -12.18 6.61
N ALA A 32 1.61 -12.10 5.61
CA ALA A 32 1.31 -13.20 4.70
C ALA A 32 1.64 -12.84 3.26
N ARG A 33 2.13 -13.83 2.50
CA ARG A 33 2.41 -13.68 1.07
C ARG A 33 1.31 -14.31 0.23
N ILE A 34 0.75 -13.54 -0.69
CA ILE A 34 -0.17 -14.02 -1.72
C ILE A 34 0.38 -13.60 -3.08
N GLY A 35 0.91 -14.56 -3.85
CA GLY A 35 1.63 -14.24 -5.08
C GLY A 35 2.88 -13.40 -4.79
N ASP A 36 2.97 -12.22 -5.41
CA ASP A 36 4.05 -11.26 -5.18
C ASP A 36 3.68 -10.16 -4.18
N HIS A 37 2.56 -10.29 -3.49
CA HIS A 37 2.05 -9.28 -2.57
C HIS A 37 2.27 -9.69 -1.11
N LEU A 38 2.69 -8.73 -0.30
CA LEU A 38 2.80 -8.85 1.15
C LEU A 38 1.56 -8.22 1.80
N TYR A 39 0.90 -8.99 2.65
CA TYR A 39 -0.26 -8.55 3.42
C TYR A 39 0.04 -8.57 4.92
N ALA A 40 -0.55 -7.62 5.66
CA ALA A 40 -0.64 -7.65 7.10
C ALA A 40 -2.02 -8.15 7.49
N ILE A 41 -2.07 -9.32 8.13
CA ILE A 41 -3.30 -9.94 8.62
C ILE A 41 -3.32 -9.79 10.14
N SER A 42 -4.39 -9.21 10.68
CA SER A 42 -4.56 -9.10 12.12
C SER A 42 -4.53 -10.50 12.76
N GLU A 43 -3.86 -10.62 13.91
CA GLU A 43 -3.75 -11.89 14.65
C GLU A 43 -5.12 -12.54 14.91
N SER A 44 -6.16 -11.74 15.14
CA SER A 44 -7.52 -12.24 15.35
C SER A 44 -8.09 -12.98 14.14
N TRP A 45 -7.59 -12.72 12.92
CA TRP A 45 -8.02 -13.33 11.66
C TRP A 45 -7.03 -14.37 11.11
N SER A 46 -5.85 -14.51 11.70
CA SER A 46 -4.80 -15.40 11.21
C SER A 46 -5.25 -16.85 11.14
N ASN A 47 -5.94 -17.36 12.15
CA ASN A 47 -6.48 -18.72 12.18
C ASN A 47 -7.48 -18.99 11.06
N ILE A 48 -8.32 -18.02 10.74
CA ILE A 48 -9.30 -18.11 9.63
C ILE A 48 -8.54 -18.14 8.30
N PHE A 49 -7.55 -17.26 8.14
CA PHE A 49 -6.70 -17.24 6.96
C PHE A 49 -5.98 -18.58 6.76
N ASP A 50 -5.38 -19.13 7.80
CA ASP A 50 -4.66 -20.42 7.74
C ASP A 50 -5.59 -21.59 7.38
N SER A 51 -6.82 -21.57 7.88
CA SER A 51 -7.82 -22.59 7.56
C SER A 51 -8.35 -22.47 6.13
N ALA A 52 -8.46 -21.25 5.62
CA ALA A 52 -9.01 -20.96 4.29
C ALA A 52 -7.97 -21.13 3.17
N SER A 53 -6.72 -20.71 3.41
CA SER A 53 -5.68 -20.61 2.38
C SER A 53 -5.34 -21.91 1.66
N PRO A 54 -5.40 -23.11 2.28
CA PRO A 54 -5.16 -24.36 1.56
C PRO A 54 -6.30 -24.77 0.61
N ASN A 55 -7.51 -24.26 0.83
CA ASN A 55 -8.73 -24.73 0.17
C ASN A 55 -9.38 -23.68 -0.73
N LEU A 56 -9.04 -22.39 -0.54
CA LEU A 56 -9.64 -21.27 -1.26
C LEU A 56 -8.55 -20.47 -1.98
N LYS A 57 -8.92 -19.93 -3.14
CA LYS A 57 -8.12 -18.90 -3.81
C LYS A 57 -8.36 -17.57 -3.11
N ILE A 58 -7.43 -17.16 -2.26
CA ILE A 58 -7.49 -15.87 -1.58
C ILE A 58 -7.05 -14.79 -2.56
N LEU A 59 -7.90 -13.80 -2.78
CA LEU A 59 -7.63 -12.68 -3.66
C LEU A 59 -7.08 -11.47 -2.91
N HIS A 60 -7.51 -11.29 -1.67
CA HIS A 60 -7.10 -10.19 -0.81
C HIS A 60 -7.28 -10.58 0.65
N ALA A 61 -6.38 -10.15 1.54
CA ALA A 61 -6.47 -10.43 2.97
C ALA A 61 -5.83 -9.30 3.79
N GLY A 62 -6.57 -8.69 4.69
CA GLY A 62 -6.06 -7.62 5.57
C GLY A 62 -5.58 -6.39 4.80
N ILE A 63 -4.45 -5.81 5.21
CA ILE A 63 -3.84 -4.64 4.59
C ILE A 63 -2.75 -5.11 3.63
N GLU A 64 -2.86 -4.81 2.34
CA GLU A 64 -1.75 -5.02 1.43
C GLU A 64 -0.65 -3.99 1.72
N ILE A 65 0.48 -4.47 2.20
CA ILE A 65 1.65 -3.66 2.55
C ILE A 65 2.41 -3.24 1.29
N GLY A 66 2.58 -4.16 0.36
CA GLY A 66 3.29 -3.87 -0.86
C GLY A 66 3.53 -5.05 -1.77
N THR A 67 4.11 -4.74 -2.93
CA THR A 67 4.53 -5.74 -3.92
C THR A 67 6.01 -6.06 -3.73
N ILE A 68 6.32 -7.35 -3.61
CA ILE A 68 7.68 -7.88 -3.45
C ILE A 68 8.33 -7.99 -4.83
N LYS A 69 9.33 -7.14 -5.08
CA LYS A 69 10.20 -7.20 -6.28
C LYS A 69 11.65 -7.20 -5.82
N ALA A 70 12.56 -6.53 -6.51
CA ALA A 70 13.93 -6.29 -6.03
C ALA A 70 13.95 -5.55 -4.68
N SER A 71 12.92 -4.76 -4.41
CA SER A 71 12.60 -4.17 -3.11
C SER A 71 11.09 -4.21 -2.91
N LEU A 72 10.63 -4.02 -1.67
CA LEU A 72 9.21 -3.89 -1.38
C LEU A 72 8.71 -2.53 -1.88
N ILE A 73 7.70 -2.56 -2.74
CA ILE A 73 7.03 -1.37 -3.27
C ILE A 73 5.74 -1.17 -2.47
N PRO A 74 5.54 -0.05 -1.77
CA PRO A 74 4.36 0.16 -0.94
C PRO A 74 3.08 0.15 -1.78
N ALA A 75 2.06 -0.52 -1.27
CA ALA A 75 0.76 -0.62 -1.93
C ALA A 75 -0.10 0.62 -1.68
N GLN A 76 -1.04 0.87 -2.58
CA GLN A 76 -2.02 1.95 -2.42
C GLN A 76 -2.89 1.76 -1.18
N SER A 77 -3.27 0.51 -0.86
CA SER A 77 -4.05 0.19 0.34
C SER A 77 -3.31 0.55 1.62
N LEU A 78 -1.98 0.42 1.66
CA LEU A 78 -1.19 0.88 2.80
C LEU A 78 -1.28 2.40 2.96
N ALA A 79 -1.17 3.18 1.87
CA ALA A 79 -1.29 4.63 1.92
C ALA A 79 -2.63 5.10 2.52
N LEU A 80 -3.69 4.36 2.25
CA LEU A 80 -5.06 4.67 2.69
C LEU A 80 -5.44 4.02 4.02
N SER A 81 -4.54 3.18 4.59
CA SER A 81 -4.79 2.52 5.87
C SER A 81 -4.66 3.49 7.05
N ILE A 82 -5.54 3.35 8.02
CA ILE A 82 -5.41 4.04 9.31
C ILE A 82 -4.21 3.55 10.11
N ASP A 83 -3.72 2.35 9.80
CA ASP A 83 -2.56 1.74 10.44
C ASP A 83 -1.24 2.11 9.78
N LEU A 84 -1.24 2.94 8.74
CA LEU A 84 0.00 3.47 8.16
C LEU A 84 0.78 4.27 9.20
N SER A 85 2.04 3.91 9.43
CA SER A 85 2.99 4.73 10.19
C SER A 85 3.46 5.89 9.33
N ARG A 86 2.70 6.99 9.36
CA ARG A 86 2.91 8.16 8.49
C ARG A 86 4.26 8.83 8.72
N GLN A 87 4.85 8.69 9.92
CA GLN A 87 6.13 9.31 10.28
C GLN A 87 7.32 8.66 9.58
N THR A 88 7.17 7.43 9.11
CA THR A 88 8.23 6.68 8.43
C THR A 88 8.54 7.23 7.04
N PHE A 89 7.58 7.86 6.42
CA PHE A 89 7.69 8.33 5.03
C PHE A 89 7.74 9.86 4.97
N PRO A 90 8.57 10.44 4.10
CA PRO A 90 8.43 11.84 3.73
C PRO A 90 7.01 12.11 3.25
N GLN A 91 6.41 13.23 3.70
CA GLN A 91 5.07 13.64 3.30
C GLN A 91 5.13 14.92 2.50
N VAL A 92 4.35 14.99 1.43
CA VAL A 92 4.19 16.21 0.62
C VAL A 92 2.71 16.51 0.48
N GLU A 93 2.32 17.68 1.00
CA GLU A 93 0.97 18.20 0.84
C GLU A 93 0.82 18.81 -0.54
N LEU A 94 -0.13 18.34 -1.31
CA LEU A 94 -0.45 18.85 -2.63
C LEU A 94 -1.51 19.95 -2.55
N ASN A 95 -1.43 20.93 -3.43
CA ASN A 95 -2.54 21.85 -3.68
C ASN A 95 -3.65 21.14 -4.49
N TYR A 96 -4.81 21.75 -4.64
CA TYR A 96 -5.94 21.16 -5.34
C TYR A 96 -5.62 20.71 -6.77
N THR A 97 -4.95 21.56 -7.53
CA THR A 97 -4.60 21.26 -8.92
C THR A 97 -3.66 20.07 -9.04
N ASP A 98 -2.62 20.03 -8.21
CA ASP A 98 -1.65 18.92 -8.21
C ASP A 98 -2.25 17.64 -7.65
N ALA A 99 -3.15 17.72 -6.67
CA ALA A 99 -3.91 16.56 -6.19
C ALA A 99 -4.75 15.92 -7.30
N LEU A 100 -5.43 16.74 -8.10
CA LEU A 100 -6.17 16.25 -9.26
C LEU A 100 -5.26 15.65 -10.33
N ARG A 101 -4.12 16.28 -10.63
CA ARG A 101 -3.10 15.74 -11.54
C ARG A 101 -2.60 14.39 -11.05
N TYR A 102 -2.30 14.29 -9.74
CA TYR A 102 -1.90 13.02 -9.13
C TYR A 102 -2.96 11.93 -9.32
N LEU A 103 -4.24 12.21 -9.01
CA LEU A 103 -5.35 11.27 -9.17
C LEU A 103 -5.66 10.94 -10.63
N ARG A 104 -5.24 11.76 -11.59
CA ARG A 104 -5.29 11.48 -13.03
C ARG A 104 -4.06 10.73 -13.54
N LYS A 105 -3.15 10.38 -12.63
CA LYS A 105 -1.88 9.72 -12.92
C LYS A 105 -0.97 10.56 -13.84
N GLU A 106 -1.07 11.85 -13.75
CA GLU A 106 -0.17 12.80 -14.39
C GLU A 106 1.07 13.02 -13.50
N ALA A 107 2.12 13.59 -14.10
CA ALA A 107 3.31 13.95 -13.33
C ALA A 107 3.02 15.12 -12.39
N VAL A 108 3.50 15.00 -11.16
CA VAL A 108 3.48 16.07 -10.16
C VAL A 108 4.92 16.36 -9.74
N ASN A 109 5.25 17.64 -9.59
CA ASN A 109 6.55 18.03 -9.12
C ASN A 109 6.58 18.05 -7.59
N LEU A 110 7.52 17.33 -7.01
CA LEU A 110 7.76 17.41 -5.58
C LEU A 110 8.61 18.65 -5.26
N PRO A 111 8.45 19.26 -4.08
CA PRO A 111 9.28 20.37 -3.62
C PRO A 111 10.77 19.99 -3.64
N GLU A 112 11.61 21.01 -3.90
CA GLU A 112 13.06 20.86 -3.80
C GLU A 112 13.46 20.39 -2.40
N GLY A 113 14.45 19.52 -2.32
CA GLY A 113 14.89 18.92 -1.06
C GLY A 113 14.05 17.73 -0.57
N THR A 114 12.97 17.36 -1.28
CA THR A 114 12.22 16.13 -0.93
C THR A 114 13.16 14.91 -0.99
N PRO A 115 13.25 14.09 0.07
CA PRO A 115 14.11 12.92 0.08
C PRO A 115 13.80 11.94 -1.06
N ARG A 116 14.83 11.24 -1.57
CA ARG A 116 14.65 10.16 -2.55
C ARG A 116 13.96 8.96 -1.90
N GLY A 117 13.19 8.24 -2.67
CA GLY A 117 12.45 7.06 -2.22
C GLY A 117 10.94 7.25 -2.33
N TYR A 118 10.22 6.51 -1.52
CA TYR A 118 8.76 6.61 -1.49
C TYR A 118 8.33 7.82 -0.65
N VAL A 119 7.44 8.61 -1.22
CA VAL A 119 6.88 9.82 -0.63
C VAL A 119 5.38 9.67 -0.56
N LEU A 120 4.80 9.89 0.62
CA LEU A 120 3.36 9.91 0.81
C LEU A 120 2.84 11.27 0.37
N VAL A 121 2.00 11.31 -0.66
CA VAL A 121 1.35 12.55 -1.07
C VAL A 121 -0.01 12.67 -0.39
N THR A 122 -0.29 13.88 0.11
CA THR A 122 -1.49 14.19 0.87
C THR A 122 -2.21 15.39 0.26
N TYR A 123 -3.51 15.49 0.52
CA TYR A 123 -4.31 16.65 0.23
C TYR A 123 -5.24 16.93 1.40
N ARG A 124 -5.19 18.16 1.95
CA ARG A 124 -5.88 18.53 3.20
C ARG A 124 -5.57 17.57 4.36
N GLY A 125 -4.31 17.14 4.45
CA GLY A 125 -3.85 16.19 5.45
C GLY A 125 -4.29 14.73 5.24
N ILE A 126 -5.05 14.44 4.18
CA ILE A 126 -5.54 13.09 3.85
C ILE A 126 -4.58 12.45 2.85
N PRO A 127 -4.06 11.23 3.11
CA PRO A 127 -3.23 10.51 2.16
C PRO A 127 -3.97 10.21 0.86
N LEU A 128 -3.32 10.50 -0.27
CA LEU A 128 -3.80 10.15 -1.60
C LEU A 128 -3.10 8.91 -2.14
N GLY A 129 -1.85 8.69 -1.78
CA GLY A 129 -1.05 7.55 -2.24
C GLY A 129 0.44 7.87 -2.28
N TRP A 130 1.17 7.18 -3.16
CA TRP A 130 2.62 7.19 -3.22
C TRP A 130 3.15 7.85 -4.48
N GLU A 131 4.24 8.59 -4.32
CA GLU A 131 5.18 8.92 -5.38
C GLU A 131 6.55 8.31 -5.09
N LYS A 132 7.29 7.93 -6.13
CA LYS A 132 8.68 7.51 -6.00
C LYS A 132 9.58 8.62 -6.51
N ASN A 133 10.20 9.37 -5.59
CA ASN A 133 11.20 10.37 -5.93
C ASN A 133 12.52 9.70 -6.32
N ILE A 134 12.97 9.90 -7.56
CA ILE A 134 14.25 9.39 -8.07
C ILE A 134 15.31 10.51 -8.17
N GLY A 135 14.99 11.71 -7.70
CA GLY A 135 15.85 12.88 -7.61
C GLY A 135 15.58 13.93 -8.69
N ASN A 136 15.63 13.57 -9.96
CA ASN A 136 15.35 14.49 -11.07
C ASN A 136 13.87 14.53 -11.48
N ARG A 137 13.08 13.58 -11.00
CA ARG A 137 11.62 13.49 -11.19
C ARG A 137 11.00 12.60 -10.12
N ALA A 138 9.70 12.66 -9.99
CA ALA A 138 8.92 11.70 -9.23
C ALA A 138 8.02 10.86 -10.16
N ASN A 139 7.85 9.60 -9.81
CA ASN A 139 6.97 8.69 -10.52
C ASN A 139 5.69 8.52 -9.71
N ASN A 140 4.57 8.89 -10.29
CA ASN A 140 3.25 8.72 -9.73
C ASN A 140 2.88 7.23 -9.67
N LEU A 141 2.72 6.68 -8.46
CA LEU A 141 2.38 5.27 -8.23
C LEU A 141 0.88 5.02 -8.05
N TYR A 142 0.04 6.05 -8.23
CA TYR A 142 -1.42 5.87 -8.14
C TYR A 142 -1.89 4.76 -9.08
N PRO A 143 -2.81 3.87 -8.68
CA PRO A 143 -3.27 2.77 -9.53
C PRO A 143 -3.87 3.26 -10.84
N GLN A 144 -3.48 2.65 -11.95
CA GLN A 144 -3.92 3.04 -13.29
C GLN A 144 -5.44 2.87 -13.47
N GLU A 145 -5.98 1.83 -12.87
CA GLU A 145 -7.40 1.49 -12.90
C GLU A 145 -8.28 2.45 -12.10
N TRP A 146 -7.70 3.18 -11.14
CA TRP A 146 -8.41 4.13 -10.29
C TRP A 146 -8.33 5.58 -10.77
N LYS A 147 -7.54 5.82 -11.81
CA LYS A 147 -7.32 7.20 -12.28
C LYS A 147 -8.62 7.88 -12.72
N ILE A 148 -8.74 9.15 -12.40
CA ILE A 148 -9.81 9.99 -12.91
C ILE A 148 -9.67 10.12 -14.42
N LYS A 149 -10.71 9.74 -15.17
CA LYS A 149 -10.72 9.75 -16.64
C LYS A 149 -11.36 11.03 -17.21
N SER A 150 -12.19 11.70 -16.42
CA SER A 150 -12.85 12.93 -16.85
C SER A 150 -11.84 14.04 -17.08
N SER A 151 -11.99 14.77 -18.19
CA SER A 151 -11.27 16.00 -18.46
C SER A 151 -11.93 17.21 -17.79
N HIS A 152 -13.22 17.09 -17.45
CA HIS A 152 -13.95 18.15 -16.76
C HIS A 152 -13.67 18.10 -15.27
N VAL A 153 -12.92 19.08 -14.81
CA VAL A 153 -12.59 19.23 -13.39
C VAL A 153 -12.99 20.64 -12.98
N PRO A 154 -13.69 20.80 -11.85
CA PRO A 154 -13.98 22.14 -11.32
C PRO A 154 -12.67 22.93 -11.15
N GLU A 155 -12.67 24.19 -11.60
CA GLU A 155 -11.48 25.05 -11.50
C GLU A 155 -11.13 25.44 -10.06
N THR A 156 -12.08 25.27 -9.15
CA THR A 156 -11.91 25.69 -7.75
C THR A 156 -12.27 24.56 -6.79
N ASP A 157 -11.46 24.45 -5.76
CA ASP A 157 -11.70 23.59 -4.61
C ASP A 157 -12.85 24.16 -3.76
N LYS A 158 -14.06 23.86 -4.14
CA LYS A 158 -15.25 24.19 -3.32
C LYS A 158 -15.51 23.07 -2.32
N PRO A 159 -15.77 23.37 -1.06
CA PRO A 159 -16.19 22.33 -0.11
C PRO A 159 -17.51 21.72 -0.59
N VAL A 160 -17.52 20.39 -0.73
CA VAL A 160 -18.71 19.63 -1.15
C VAL A 160 -19.75 19.60 -0.03
N ILE A 161 -19.32 19.80 1.21
CA ILE A 161 -20.16 19.79 2.41
C ILE A 161 -19.89 21.10 3.17
N THR A 162 -20.88 21.92 3.28
CA THR A 162 -20.97 23.01 4.26
C THR A 162 -21.83 22.52 5.41
N TRP A 163 -21.21 22.42 6.60
CA TRP A 163 -21.92 22.10 7.86
C TRP A 163 -22.66 23.32 8.36
#